data_e6ac501966b19ae873b1398e5bfc9b88
#
_entry.id   e6ac501966b19ae873b1398e5bfc9b88
#
_cell.length_a   1.000
_cell.length_b   1.000
_cell.length_c   1.000
_cell.angle_alpha   90.00
_cell.angle_beta   90.00
_cell.angle_gamma   90.00
#
_symmetry.space_group_name_H-M   'P 1'
#
loop_
_entity.id
_entity.type
_entity.pdbx_description
1 polymer ?
#
loop_
_entity_poly.entity_id
_entity_poly.type
_entity_poly.pdbx_seq_one_letter_code
_entity_poly.pdbx_strand_id
1 'polypeptide(L)'
;MNRIALIATPDYTPATIDASLARLLDELGSLERFIQPGQRVLIKPNLLAGKAPEKAVTTHPELVRAVIEAVQRLGATPLVGDSPGIGAPLQVARACGILAVCEQTGAEFIPFNEATTISLGSGSFQRVEIATPLLEADAIINLPKLKTHQMMGLTCAVKNLYGAVVGKRKISLHLQAGTSKELFARLLQELAQRLAPVLTIVDAVTAMEGNGPGSGDPIQVGALFGGASCVAVDTLALELTGLPLERVWPQQMAQQMALPGCAFDQLELRGDTLEQLRPQHFRPAKQTDVNFGLPALLRRPLREALTARPEIDHQHCVRCGLCITHCPPDAMQLDQQVEINRSTCIRCFCCQELCPYGAIGTRQGSLLRLATLLRGER
;
A
#
# COMPACT_ATOMS: atom_id res chain seq x y z
N MET A 1 -24.28 2.83 -7.03
CA MET A 1 -23.31 1.72 -6.95
C MET A 1 -21.97 2.22 -7.45
N ASN A 2 -20.86 1.79 -6.82
CA ASN A 2 -19.51 2.15 -7.27
C ASN A 2 -19.10 1.19 -8.40
N ARG A 3 -18.87 1.72 -9.61
CA ARG A 3 -18.41 0.93 -10.75
C ARG A 3 -16.94 0.59 -10.60
N ILE A 4 -16.61 -0.69 -10.68
CA ILE A 4 -15.27 -1.24 -10.61
C ILE A 4 -15.09 -2.21 -11.79
N ALA A 5 -13.98 -2.10 -12.51
CA ALA A 5 -13.61 -3.02 -13.56
C ALA A 5 -12.53 -4.00 -13.07
N LEU A 6 -12.66 -5.28 -13.43
CA LEU A 6 -11.70 -6.35 -13.19
C LEU A 6 -11.35 -7.01 -14.51
N ILE A 7 -10.07 -7.04 -14.89
CA ILE A 7 -9.61 -7.49 -16.21
C ILE A 7 -8.50 -8.52 -16.06
N ALA A 8 -8.68 -9.68 -16.68
CA ALA A 8 -7.65 -10.70 -16.81
C ALA A 8 -6.44 -10.14 -17.57
N THR A 9 -5.28 -10.22 -16.94
CA THR A 9 -4.03 -9.66 -17.46
C THR A 9 -2.89 -10.62 -17.10
N PRO A 10 -2.58 -11.58 -17.98
CA PRO A 10 -1.71 -12.72 -17.64
C PRO A 10 -0.24 -12.34 -17.44
N ASP A 11 0.23 -11.28 -18.07
CA ASP A 11 1.64 -10.88 -18.03
C ASP A 11 1.83 -9.37 -18.25
N TYR A 12 3.09 -8.92 -18.20
CA TYR A 12 3.47 -7.52 -18.43
C TYR A 12 4.00 -7.25 -19.85
N THR A 13 3.66 -8.08 -20.84
CA THR A 13 4.05 -7.71 -22.21
C THR A 13 3.33 -6.42 -22.61
N PRO A 14 3.98 -5.53 -23.39
CA PRO A 14 3.37 -4.27 -23.80
C PRO A 14 1.98 -4.44 -24.40
N ALA A 15 1.82 -5.40 -25.31
CA ALA A 15 0.53 -5.67 -25.96
C ALA A 15 -0.56 -6.12 -24.96
N THR A 16 -0.21 -6.97 -24.00
CA THR A 16 -1.13 -7.42 -22.94
C THR A 16 -1.58 -6.27 -22.07
N ILE A 17 -0.64 -5.45 -21.57
CA ILE A 17 -0.94 -4.33 -20.69
C ILE A 17 -1.77 -3.27 -21.41
N ASP A 18 -1.43 -2.94 -22.67
CA ASP A 18 -2.18 -1.96 -23.47
C ASP A 18 -3.62 -2.42 -23.70
N ALA A 19 -3.82 -3.66 -24.10
CA ALA A 19 -5.16 -4.24 -24.32
C ALA A 19 -5.98 -4.31 -23.02
N SER A 20 -5.35 -4.75 -21.91
CA SER A 20 -6.03 -4.84 -20.61
C SER A 20 -6.38 -3.46 -20.05
N LEU A 21 -5.49 -2.48 -20.17
CA LEU A 21 -5.76 -1.10 -19.75
C LEU A 21 -6.90 -0.49 -20.58
N ALA A 22 -6.87 -0.64 -21.91
CA ALA A 22 -7.93 -0.15 -22.78
C ALA A 22 -9.29 -0.73 -22.38
N ARG A 23 -9.37 -2.06 -22.21
CA ARG A 23 -10.59 -2.73 -21.76
C ARG A 23 -11.04 -2.26 -20.37
N LEU A 24 -10.12 -2.08 -19.42
CA LEU A 24 -10.43 -1.57 -18.08
C LEU A 24 -11.06 -0.17 -18.16
N LEU A 25 -10.48 0.71 -18.96
CA LEU A 25 -10.98 2.06 -19.16
C LEU A 25 -12.36 2.06 -19.84
N ASP A 26 -12.58 1.22 -20.85
CA ASP A 26 -13.88 1.06 -21.52
C ASP A 26 -14.97 0.61 -20.55
N GLU A 27 -14.69 -0.38 -19.70
CA GLU A 27 -15.62 -0.86 -18.68
C GLU A 27 -15.96 0.21 -17.62
N LEU A 28 -15.04 1.16 -17.38
CA LEU A 28 -15.26 2.29 -16.50
C LEU A 28 -15.97 3.48 -17.20
N GLY A 29 -16.12 3.44 -18.52
CA GLY A 29 -16.78 4.47 -19.34
C GLY A 29 -15.82 5.50 -19.91
N SER A 30 -14.61 5.07 -20.26
CA SER A 30 -13.51 5.77 -20.89
C SER A 30 -12.69 6.70 -19.97
N LEU A 31 -11.46 7.06 -20.41
CA LEU A 31 -10.56 7.91 -19.63
C LEU A 31 -11.04 9.37 -19.57
N GLU A 32 -11.75 9.84 -20.60
CA GLU A 32 -12.33 11.19 -20.70
C GLU A 32 -13.33 11.50 -19.60
N ARG A 33 -13.87 10.47 -18.97
CA ARG A 33 -14.73 10.63 -17.79
C ARG A 33 -13.97 11.14 -16.56
N PHE A 34 -12.67 10.87 -16.49
CA PHE A 34 -11.83 11.11 -15.32
C PHE A 34 -10.89 12.30 -15.49
N ILE A 35 -10.40 12.52 -16.71
CA ILE A 35 -9.47 13.60 -17.02
C ILE A 35 -9.84 14.28 -18.34
N GLN A 36 -9.34 15.50 -18.54
CA GLN A 36 -9.63 16.30 -19.73
C GLN A 36 -8.32 16.68 -20.46
N PRO A 37 -8.35 16.94 -21.78
CA PRO A 37 -7.23 17.51 -22.50
C PRO A 37 -6.70 18.79 -21.84
N GLY A 38 -5.39 18.96 -21.84
CA GLY A 38 -4.69 20.11 -21.27
C GLY A 38 -4.45 20.03 -19.74
N GLN A 39 -5.05 19.08 -19.03
CA GLN A 39 -4.83 18.90 -17.59
C GLN A 39 -3.41 18.38 -17.29
N ARG A 40 -2.85 18.80 -16.17
CA ARG A 40 -1.66 18.19 -15.54
C ARG A 40 -2.12 17.03 -14.65
N VAL A 41 -1.80 15.81 -15.05
CA VAL A 41 -2.25 14.58 -14.40
C VAL A 41 -1.12 13.93 -13.64
N LEU A 42 -1.21 13.90 -12.31
CA LEU A 42 -0.23 13.22 -11.48
C LEU A 42 -0.53 11.72 -11.39
N ILE A 43 0.29 10.92 -12.01
CA ILE A 43 0.31 9.46 -11.92
C ILE A 43 1.14 9.10 -10.70
N LYS A 44 0.51 8.48 -9.69
CA LYS A 44 1.15 8.11 -8.43
C LYS A 44 1.33 6.59 -8.33
N PRO A 45 2.49 6.03 -8.72
CA PRO A 45 2.79 4.62 -8.52
C PRO A 45 3.01 4.29 -7.03
N ASN A 46 3.34 3.06 -6.72
CA ASN A 46 3.88 2.63 -5.44
C ASN A 46 5.41 2.48 -5.56
N LEU A 47 6.16 3.30 -4.84
CA LEU A 47 7.63 3.31 -4.81
C LEU A 47 8.19 2.93 -3.42
N LEU A 48 7.75 1.87 -2.81
CA LEU A 48 8.13 1.53 -1.43
C LEU A 48 9.66 1.49 -1.21
N ALA A 49 10.38 0.80 -2.09
CA ALA A 49 11.83 0.61 -2.03
C ALA A 49 12.41 0.27 -3.40
N GLY A 50 13.68 0.59 -3.64
CA GLY A 50 14.38 0.32 -4.90
C GLY A 50 14.67 -1.18 -5.10
N LYS A 51 13.68 -1.92 -5.56
CA LYS A 51 13.75 -3.34 -5.90
C LYS A 51 13.40 -3.53 -7.38
N ALA A 52 13.98 -4.56 -8.00
CA ALA A 52 13.63 -4.94 -9.35
C ALA A 52 12.13 -5.31 -9.46
N PRO A 53 11.46 -5.06 -10.61
CA PRO A 53 10.02 -5.26 -10.79
C PRO A 53 9.53 -6.66 -10.43
N GLU A 54 10.33 -7.70 -10.69
CA GLU A 54 10.01 -9.11 -10.43
C GLU A 54 9.81 -9.42 -8.93
N LYS A 55 10.27 -8.52 -8.05
CA LYS A 55 10.04 -8.63 -6.60
C LYS A 55 8.65 -8.18 -6.17
N ALA A 56 7.85 -7.64 -7.08
CA ALA A 56 6.49 -7.15 -6.82
C ALA A 56 6.37 -6.15 -5.65
N VAL A 57 7.45 -5.41 -5.36
CA VAL A 57 7.50 -4.40 -4.29
C VAL A 57 6.94 -3.07 -4.75
N THR A 58 7.14 -2.72 -6.02
CA THR A 58 6.70 -1.48 -6.65
C THR A 58 5.66 -1.76 -7.73
N THR A 59 4.92 -0.74 -8.16
CA THR A 59 4.12 -0.83 -9.38
C THR A 59 5.03 -1.16 -10.55
N HIS A 60 4.60 -2.06 -11.42
CA HIS A 60 5.41 -2.49 -12.56
C HIS A 60 5.57 -1.33 -13.57
N PRO A 61 6.78 -1.07 -14.08
CA PRO A 61 7.05 0.06 -14.99
C PRO A 61 6.21 0.01 -16.25
N GLU A 62 5.88 -1.17 -16.76
CA GLU A 62 5.07 -1.33 -17.97
C GLU A 62 3.64 -0.81 -17.80
N LEU A 63 3.02 -1.01 -16.63
CA LEU A 63 1.72 -0.39 -16.34
C LEU A 63 1.83 1.14 -16.28
N VAL A 64 2.91 1.64 -15.68
CA VAL A 64 3.16 3.10 -15.62
C VAL A 64 3.31 3.66 -17.04
N ARG A 65 4.07 2.99 -17.94
CA ARG A 65 4.18 3.35 -19.36
C ARG A 65 2.81 3.47 -20.03
N ALA A 66 2.01 2.42 -19.92
CA ALA A 66 0.71 2.37 -20.60
C ALA A 66 -0.24 3.49 -20.12
N VAL A 67 -0.23 3.79 -18.80
CA VAL A 67 -1.04 4.89 -18.25
C VAL A 67 -0.51 6.26 -18.69
N ILE A 68 0.81 6.48 -18.71
CA ILE A 68 1.42 7.71 -19.26
C ILE A 68 0.95 7.93 -20.70
N GLU A 69 1.09 6.93 -21.57
CA GLU A 69 0.71 7.04 -22.96
C GLU A 69 -0.80 7.24 -23.16
N ALA A 70 -1.64 6.63 -22.31
CA ALA A 70 -3.08 6.86 -22.34
C ALA A 70 -3.43 8.32 -22.00
N VAL A 71 -2.78 8.90 -20.98
CA VAL A 71 -2.94 10.31 -20.61
C VAL A 71 -2.46 11.24 -21.74
N GLN A 72 -1.30 10.93 -22.36
CA GLN A 72 -0.77 11.72 -23.48
C GLN A 72 -1.67 11.65 -24.72
N ARG A 73 -2.20 10.45 -25.05
CA ARG A 73 -3.13 10.29 -26.20
C ARG A 73 -4.39 11.12 -26.04
N LEU A 74 -4.83 11.37 -24.81
CA LEU A 74 -5.95 12.26 -24.54
C LEU A 74 -5.57 13.76 -24.66
N GLY A 75 -4.30 14.10 -24.79
CA GLY A 75 -3.83 15.49 -24.84
C GLY A 75 -3.64 16.12 -23.45
N ALA A 76 -3.57 15.32 -22.39
CA ALA A 76 -3.19 15.77 -21.05
C ALA A 76 -1.69 15.57 -20.79
N THR A 77 -1.14 16.26 -19.80
CA THR A 77 0.29 16.21 -19.45
C THR A 77 0.51 15.29 -18.24
N PRO A 78 1.11 14.10 -18.43
CA PRO A 78 1.41 13.20 -17.33
C PRO A 78 2.63 13.65 -16.52
N LEU A 79 2.50 13.60 -15.20
CA LEU A 79 3.56 13.78 -14.21
C LEU A 79 3.62 12.50 -13.39
N VAL A 80 4.82 11.98 -13.11
CA VAL A 80 4.95 10.74 -12.31
C VAL A 80 5.67 11.06 -11.01
N GLY A 81 5.12 10.64 -9.86
CA GLY A 81 5.77 10.93 -8.59
C GLY A 81 5.25 10.10 -7.41
N ASP A 82 6.13 9.83 -6.46
CA ASP A 82 5.81 9.20 -5.17
C ASP A 82 6.91 9.51 -4.14
N SER A 83 6.60 9.35 -2.86
CA SER A 83 7.59 9.34 -1.79
C SER A 83 7.80 7.90 -1.30
N PRO A 84 8.97 7.28 -1.55
CA PRO A 84 9.24 5.93 -1.11
C PRO A 84 9.30 5.81 0.42
N GLY A 85 9.21 4.57 0.91
CA GLY A 85 9.48 4.26 2.32
C GLY A 85 10.96 4.36 2.65
N ILE A 86 11.83 3.98 1.70
CA ILE A 86 13.29 3.97 1.84
C ILE A 86 13.94 4.50 0.56
N GLY A 87 14.99 5.30 0.74
CA GLY A 87 15.80 5.82 -0.35
C GLY A 87 15.27 7.13 -0.92
N ALA A 88 16.09 7.78 -1.75
CA ALA A 88 15.67 8.97 -2.46
C ALA A 88 14.71 8.60 -3.62
N PRO A 89 13.66 9.40 -3.89
CA PRO A 89 12.66 9.09 -4.92
C PRO A 89 13.27 8.74 -6.29
N LEU A 90 14.22 9.53 -6.78
CA LEU A 90 14.90 9.28 -8.06
C LEU A 90 15.70 7.96 -8.08
N GLN A 91 16.37 7.63 -6.98
CA GLN A 91 17.14 6.38 -6.89
C GLN A 91 16.22 5.16 -6.91
N VAL A 92 15.10 5.24 -6.18
CA VAL A 92 14.09 4.18 -6.15
C VAL A 92 13.43 4.02 -7.51
N ALA A 93 13.02 5.12 -8.14
CA ALA A 93 12.40 5.12 -9.48
C ALA A 93 13.36 4.54 -10.54
N ARG A 94 14.67 4.83 -10.45
CA ARG A 94 15.68 4.22 -11.30
C ARG A 94 15.81 2.72 -11.08
N ALA A 95 15.89 2.29 -9.82
CA ALA A 95 16.09 0.88 -9.48
C ALA A 95 14.90 -0.02 -9.86
N CYS A 96 13.67 0.51 -9.86
CA CYS A 96 12.47 -0.24 -10.25
C CYS A 96 12.05 -0.02 -11.72
N GLY A 97 12.83 0.71 -12.54
CA GLY A 97 12.59 0.92 -13.96
C GLY A 97 11.59 2.04 -14.31
N ILE A 98 10.93 2.66 -13.34
CA ILE A 98 9.93 3.71 -13.61
C ILE A 98 10.59 4.99 -14.17
N LEU A 99 11.81 5.34 -13.72
CA LEU A 99 12.51 6.50 -14.25
C LEU A 99 12.83 6.31 -15.75
N ALA A 100 13.27 5.12 -16.16
CA ALA A 100 13.52 4.81 -17.56
C ALA A 100 12.26 4.92 -18.43
N VAL A 101 11.11 4.51 -17.91
CA VAL A 101 9.81 4.69 -18.57
C VAL A 101 9.48 6.17 -18.75
N CYS A 102 9.70 6.99 -17.73
CA CYS A 102 9.48 8.44 -17.84
C CYS A 102 10.37 9.06 -18.94
N GLU A 103 11.66 8.68 -18.96
CA GLU A 103 12.61 9.14 -19.99
C GLU A 103 12.18 8.69 -21.41
N GLN A 104 11.73 7.45 -21.58
CA GLN A 104 11.29 6.90 -22.88
C GLN A 104 10.01 7.56 -23.39
N THR A 105 9.05 7.86 -22.50
CA THR A 105 7.76 8.45 -22.86
C THR A 105 7.76 9.97 -22.88
N GLY A 106 8.86 10.62 -22.42
CA GLY A 106 8.94 12.06 -22.25
C GLY A 106 8.09 12.61 -21.09
N ALA A 107 7.61 11.76 -20.19
CA ALA A 107 6.90 12.20 -18.99
C ALA A 107 7.88 12.70 -17.94
N GLU A 108 7.49 13.73 -17.18
CA GLU A 108 8.31 14.26 -16.09
C GLU A 108 8.19 13.38 -14.84
N PHE A 109 9.33 12.94 -14.26
CA PHE A 109 9.35 12.36 -12.93
C PHE A 109 9.55 13.46 -11.87
N ILE A 110 8.56 13.69 -11.02
CA ILE A 110 8.59 14.70 -9.96
C ILE A 110 8.88 14.01 -8.61
N PRO A 111 10.09 14.17 -8.07
CA PRO A 111 10.42 13.64 -6.75
C PRO A 111 9.63 14.38 -5.67
N PHE A 112 8.98 13.66 -4.77
CA PHE A 112 8.25 14.24 -3.64
C PHE A 112 9.23 14.66 -2.53
N ASN A 113 9.81 15.85 -2.67
CA ASN A 113 10.76 16.45 -1.73
C ASN A 113 10.15 17.60 -0.93
N GLU A 114 9.28 18.38 -1.56
CA GLU A 114 8.59 19.52 -0.96
C GLU A 114 7.23 19.10 -0.41
N ALA A 115 6.83 19.72 0.69
CA ALA A 115 5.58 19.37 1.34
C ALA A 115 4.79 20.62 1.76
N THR A 116 3.48 20.54 1.58
CA THR A 116 2.50 21.53 2.02
C THR A 116 1.60 20.91 3.09
N THR A 117 1.30 21.68 4.14
CA THR A 117 0.40 21.26 5.21
C THR A 117 -1.05 21.34 4.74
N ILE A 118 -1.77 20.24 4.88
CA ILE A 118 -3.23 20.18 4.65
C ILE A 118 -3.97 19.85 5.94
N SER A 119 -5.25 20.25 6.01
CA SER A 119 -6.16 19.81 7.07
C SER A 119 -6.87 18.52 6.66
N LEU A 120 -6.93 17.55 7.60
CA LEU A 120 -7.73 16.31 7.45
C LEU A 120 -9.05 16.38 8.21
N GLY A 121 -9.40 17.51 8.83
CA GLY A 121 -10.64 17.68 9.56
C GLY A 121 -10.48 17.66 11.08
N SER A 122 -11.40 17.01 11.81
CA SER A 122 -11.49 17.07 13.29
C SER A 122 -10.93 15.87 14.02
N GLY A 123 -10.27 14.95 13.33
CA GLY A 123 -9.68 13.75 13.93
C GLY A 123 -8.39 14.00 14.71
N SER A 124 -7.75 12.94 15.16
CA SER A 124 -6.46 13.02 15.89
C SER A 124 -5.32 13.55 15.01
N PHE A 125 -5.43 13.43 13.69
CA PHE A 125 -4.48 13.95 12.71
C PHE A 125 -5.06 15.17 12.00
N GLN A 126 -5.15 16.30 12.72
CA GLN A 126 -5.77 17.52 12.18
C GLN A 126 -4.99 18.11 11.00
N ARG A 127 -3.67 17.98 11.01
CA ARG A 127 -2.76 18.51 9.99
C ARG A 127 -1.77 17.45 9.56
N VAL A 128 -1.59 17.31 8.25
CA VAL A 128 -0.62 16.40 7.65
C VAL A 128 0.12 17.14 6.53
N GLU A 129 1.43 16.93 6.46
CA GLU A 129 2.27 17.46 5.39
C GLU A 129 2.35 16.45 4.25
N ILE A 130 1.85 16.83 3.09
CA ILE A 130 1.87 16.02 1.85
C ILE A 130 2.70 16.69 0.77
N ALA A 131 3.14 15.92 -0.20
CA ALA A 131 3.89 16.44 -1.34
C ALA A 131 3.12 17.52 -2.10
N THR A 132 3.74 18.67 -2.27
CA THR A 132 3.18 19.83 -2.95
C THR A 132 2.67 19.52 -4.35
N PRO A 133 3.36 18.70 -5.20
CA PRO A 133 2.87 18.35 -6.53
C PRO A 133 1.48 17.69 -6.58
N LEU A 134 1.05 17.02 -5.50
CA LEU A 134 -0.31 16.46 -5.41
C LEU A 134 -1.41 17.53 -5.32
N LEU A 135 -1.07 18.72 -4.85
CA LEU A 135 -2.01 19.86 -4.75
C LEU A 135 -1.99 20.75 -6.00
N GLU A 136 -0.91 20.66 -6.78
CA GLU A 136 -0.72 21.45 -7.99
C GLU A 136 -1.21 20.75 -9.26
N ALA A 137 -1.44 19.43 -9.19
CA ALA A 137 -2.02 18.66 -10.27
C ALA A 137 -3.53 18.87 -10.37
N ASP A 138 -4.05 18.91 -11.60
CA ASP A 138 -5.50 19.02 -11.86
C ASP A 138 -6.23 17.71 -11.55
N ALA A 139 -5.55 16.58 -11.68
CA ALA A 139 -6.08 15.26 -11.39
C ALA A 139 -4.98 14.30 -10.89
N ILE A 140 -5.38 13.30 -10.08
CA ILE A 140 -4.49 12.26 -9.58
C ILE A 140 -5.00 10.91 -10.08
N ILE A 141 -4.11 10.13 -10.74
CA ILE A 141 -4.31 8.72 -11.03
C ILE A 141 -3.45 7.91 -10.07
N ASN A 142 -4.08 7.09 -9.24
CA ASN A 142 -3.42 6.27 -8.24
C ASN A 142 -3.12 4.87 -8.82
N LEU A 143 -1.85 4.44 -8.83
CA LEU A 143 -1.41 3.14 -9.36
C LEU A 143 -0.80 2.26 -8.25
N PRO A 144 -1.60 1.69 -7.35
CA PRO A 144 -1.10 0.84 -6.28
C PRO A 144 -0.63 -0.52 -6.80
N LYS A 145 0.29 -1.14 -6.07
CA LYS A 145 0.65 -2.56 -6.16
C LYS A 145 -0.15 -3.35 -5.13
N LEU A 146 -0.81 -4.42 -5.54
CA LEU A 146 -1.50 -5.32 -4.60
C LEU A 146 -0.49 -6.10 -3.77
N LYS A 147 -0.50 -5.90 -2.44
CA LYS A 147 0.46 -6.52 -1.52
C LYS A 147 -0.13 -6.78 -0.14
N THR A 148 0.29 -7.86 0.50
CA THR A 148 0.13 -8.00 1.95
C THR A 148 0.89 -6.91 2.71
N HIS A 149 0.46 -6.64 3.92
CA HIS A 149 1.09 -5.64 4.80
C HIS A 149 1.04 -6.09 6.25
N GLN A 150 2.20 -6.16 6.91
CA GLN A 150 2.30 -6.71 8.26
C GLN A 150 1.41 -5.97 9.29
N MET A 151 1.37 -4.65 9.24
CA MET A 151 0.57 -3.85 10.19
C MET A 151 -0.89 -3.71 9.76
N MET A 152 -1.15 -3.44 8.49
CA MET A 152 -2.48 -3.07 7.97
C MET A 152 -3.24 -4.21 7.29
N GLY A 153 -2.63 -5.39 7.12
CA GLY A 153 -3.17 -6.54 6.41
C GLY A 153 -2.95 -6.47 4.91
N LEU A 154 -3.34 -5.39 4.26
CA LEU A 154 -3.24 -5.20 2.82
C LEU A 154 -2.68 -3.80 2.48
N THR A 155 -1.91 -3.71 1.40
CA THR A 155 -1.59 -2.49 0.67
C THR A 155 -2.32 -2.55 -0.67
N CYS A 156 -3.19 -1.58 -0.92
CA CYS A 156 -3.85 -1.38 -2.19
C CYS A 156 -4.15 0.12 -2.38
N ALA A 157 -5.33 0.53 -2.83
CA ALA A 157 -5.67 1.90 -3.21
C ALA A 157 -5.48 2.91 -2.07
N VAL A 158 -6.15 2.71 -0.94
CA VAL A 158 -6.12 3.62 0.22
C VAL A 158 -4.70 3.73 0.80
N LYS A 159 -4.05 2.59 1.07
CA LYS A 159 -2.71 2.58 1.68
C LYS A 159 -1.64 3.16 0.75
N ASN A 160 -1.79 3.04 -0.58
CA ASN A 160 -0.84 3.64 -1.54
C ASN A 160 -0.76 5.16 -1.42
N LEU A 161 -1.85 5.81 -1.08
CA LEU A 161 -1.91 7.26 -0.91
C LEU A 161 -1.09 7.77 0.30
N TYR A 162 -0.69 6.89 1.21
CA TYR A 162 0.27 7.24 2.25
C TYR A 162 1.65 7.65 1.70
N GLY A 163 1.98 7.26 0.46
CA GLY A 163 3.12 7.79 -0.29
C GLY A 163 3.06 9.30 -0.55
N ALA A 164 1.91 9.93 -0.42
CA ALA A 164 1.76 11.39 -0.45
C ALA A 164 2.53 12.09 0.69
N VAL A 165 2.67 11.44 1.85
CA VAL A 165 3.43 11.97 2.99
C VAL A 165 4.92 11.89 2.69
N VAL A 166 5.64 13.00 2.83
CA VAL A 166 7.04 13.11 2.39
C VAL A 166 8.03 12.62 3.45
N GLY A 167 8.89 11.67 3.09
CA GLY A 167 10.08 11.27 3.83
C GLY A 167 9.84 10.91 5.30
N LYS A 168 10.64 11.49 6.20
CA LYS A 168 10.60 11.20 7.65
C LYS A 168 9.29 11.58 8.35
N ARG A 169 8.43 12.38 7.73
CA ARG A 169 7.09 12.73 8.25
C ARG A 169 6.20 11.49 8.42
N LYS A 170 6.41 10.45 7.59
CA LYS A 170 5.77 9.14 7.77
C LYS A 170 6.04 8.55 9.16
N ILE A 171 7.28 8.66 9.61
CA ILE A 171 7.72 8.16 10.93
C ILE A 171 6.96 8.88 12.05
N SER A 172 6.84 10.21 11.96
CA SER A 172 6.12 11.01 12.95
C SER A 172 4.64 10.64 13.06
N LEU A 173 3.98 10.34 11.92
CA LEU A 173 2.58 9.88 11.92
C LEU A 173 2.42 8.48 12.53
N HIS A 174 3.38 7.57 12.30
CA HIS A 174 3.39 6.27 12.99
C HIS A 174 3.59 6.43 14.50
N LEU A 175 4.47 7.33 14.92
CA LEU A 175 4.68 7.61 16.35
C LEU A 175 3.43 8.21 16.98
N GLN A 176 2.75 9.14 16.30
CA GLN A 176 1.51 9.76 16.76
C GLN A 176 0.36 8.74 16.87
N ALA A 177 0.24 7.79 15.93
CA ALA A 177 -0.71 6.68 16.02
C ALA A 177 -0.33 5.70 17.16
N GLY A 178 0.94 5.63 17.52
CA GLY A 178 1.46 4.75 18.56
C GLY A 178 1.18 3.27 18.27
N THR A 179 0.49 2.59 19.17
CA THR A 179 0.13 1.17 19.01
C THR A 179 -1.26 0.95 18.41
N SER A 180 -2.00 2.03 18.11
CA SER A 180 -3.36 1.95 17.60
C SER A 180 -3.36 1.82 16.08
N LYS A 181 -3.63 0.61 15.59
CA LYS A 181 -3.83 0.34 14.16
C LYS A 181 -5.11 0.98 13.64
N GLU A 182 -6.13 1.05 14.48
CA GLU A 182 -7.40 1.71 14.18
C GLU A 182 -7.19 3.19 13.89
N LEU A 183 -6.42 3.88 14.75
CA LEU A 183 -6.11 5.30 14.57
C LEU A 183 -5.29 5.53 13.28
N PHE A 184 -4.33 4.65 12.99
CA PHE A 184 -3.56 4.73 11.76
C PHE A 184 -4.41 4.42 10.51
N ALA A 185 -5.31 3.44 10.58
CA ALA A 185 -6.24 3.14 9.50
C ALA A 185 -7.21 4.32 9.21
N ARG A 186 -7.66 5.02 10.27
CA ARG A 186 -8.46 6.25 10.14
C ARG A 186 -7.69 7.34 9.40
N LEU A 187 -6.43 7.58 9.77
CA LEU A 187 -5.55 8.52 9.05
C LEU A 187 -5.49 8.18 7.55
N LEU A 188 -5.32 6.89 7.21
CA LEU A 188 -5.24 6.45 5.81
C LEU A 188 -6.54 6.74 5.05
N GLN A 189 -7.70 6.51 5.66
CA GLN A 189 -9.00 6.80 5.06
C GLN A 189 -9.23 8.30 4.88
N GLU A 190 -8.95 9.10 5.91
CA GLU A 190 -9.07 10.56 5.86
C GLU A 190 -8.15 11.17 4.79
N LEU A 191 -6.91 10.66 4.69
CA LEU A 191 -5.96 11.07 3.65
C LEU A 191 -6.46 10.70 2.26
N ALA A 192 -6.99 9.48 2.07
CA ALA A 192 -7.53 9.04 0.78
C ALA A 192 -8.73 9.88 0.34
N GLN A 193 -9.62 10.21 1.27
CA GLN A 193 -10.77 11.10 0.99
C GLN A 193 -10.31 12.52 0.64
N ARG A 194 -9.27 13.04 1.31
CA ARG A 194 -8.76 14.40 1.07
C ARG A 194 -8.02 14.53 -0.26
N LEU A 195 -7.26 13.50 -0.66
CA LEU A 195 -6.55 13.46 -1.95
C LEU A 195 -7.48 13.15 -3.12
N ALA A 196 -8.53 12.36 -2.88
CA ALA A 196 -9.60 12.04 -3.82
C ALA A 196 -9.09 11.77 -5.25
N PRO A 197 -8.22 10.76 -5.50
CA PRO A 197 -7.78 10.46 -6.85
C PRO A 197 -9.00 10.19 -7.75
N VAL A 198 -8.97 10.72 -8.96
CA VAL A 198 -10.08 10.59 -9.91
C VAL A 198 -10.22 9.16 -10.41
N LEU A 199 -9.09 8.43 -10.47
CA LEU A 199 -9.02 7.04 -10.91
C LEU A 199 -7.95 6.29 -10.13
N THR A 200 -8.25 5.05 -9.75
CA THR A 200 -7.28 4.09 -9.22
C THR A 200 -7.22 2.88 -10.12
N ILE A 201 -6.01 2.45 -10.52
CA ILE A 201 -5.76 1.23 -11.30
C ILE A 201 -4.74 0.39 -10.54
N VAL A 202 -5.14 -0.78 -10.08
CA VAL A 202 -4.32 -1.67 -9.26
C VAL A 202 -3.52 -2.62 -10.14
N ASP A 203 -2.23 -2.64 -9.92
CA ASP A 203 -1.34 -3.66 -10.44
C ASP A 203 -1.44 -4.93 -9.58
N ALA A 204 -2.15 -5.90 -10.07
CA ALA A 204 -2.30 -7.26 -9.51
C ALA A 204 -1.92 -8.35 -10.52
N VAL A 205 -1.18 -8.04 -11.58
CA VAL A 205 -0.64 -9.07 -12.49
C VAL A 205 0.25 -10.01 -11.68
N THR A 206 1.31 -9.48 -11.08
CA THR A 206 2.09 -10.17 -10.05
C THR A 206 1.92 -9.41 -8.74
N ALA A 207 1.14 -9.94 -7.82
CA ALA A 207 0.95 -9.38 -6.48
C ALA A 207 2.05 -9.85 -5.50
N MET A 208 2.01 -9.40 -4.25
CA MET A 208 2.88 -9.90 -3.19
C MET A 208 2.05 -10.45 -2.04
N GLU A 209 2.41 -11.64 -1.58
CA GLU A 209 1.79 -12.33 -0.45
C GLU A 209 2.76 -12.55 0.72
N GLY A 210 2.26 -13.04 1.86
CA GLY A 210 3.09 -13.42 3.01
C GLY A 210 3.69 -12.21 3.75
N ASN A 211 5.01 -12.14 3.88
CA ASN A 211 5.73 -11.17 4.71
C ASN A 211 5.88 -9.77 4.04
N GLY A 212 4.79 -9.27 3.41
CA GLY A 212 4.80 -7.93 2.81
C GLY A 212 4.90 -6.79 3.84
N PRO A 213 5.11 -5.55 3.38
CA PRO A 213 5.01 -5.09 1.98
C PRO A 213 6.33 -5.07 1.18
N GLY A 214 7.48 -5.34 1.79
CA GLY A 214 8.81 -5.22 1.16
C GLY A 214 9.58 -6.53 1.04
N SER A 215 9.16 -7.58 1.76
CA SER A 215 9.88 -8.86 1.88
C SER A 215 8.93 -10.07 1.79
N GLY A 216 7.78 -9.91 1.15
CA GLY A 216 6.88 -11.01 0.81
C GLY A 216 7.31 -11.73 -0.45
N ASP A 217 6.52 -12.73 -0.84
CA ASP A 217 6.76 -13.52 -2.03
C ASP A 217 5.87 -13.05 -3.18
N PRO A 218 6.40 -12.92 -4.41
CA PRO A 218 5.58 -12.67 -5.58
C PRO A 218 4.59 -13.81 -5.83
N ILE A 219 3.36 -13.45 -6.18
CA ILE A 219 2.30 -14.39 -6.57
C ILE A 219 1.61 -13.90 -7.83
N GLN A 220 1.43 -14.80 -8.81
CA GLN A 220 0.67 -14.49 -10.01
C GLN A 220 -0.83 -14.47 -9.70
N VAL A 221 -1.45 -13.30 -9.81
CA VAL A 221 -2.91 -13.12 -9.73
C VAL A 221 -3.48 -12.92 -11.14
N GLY A 222 -2.71 -12.29 -12.02
CA GLY A 222 -3.08 -12.13 -13.42
C GLY A 222 -4.21 -11.14 -13.65
N ALA A 223 -4.26 -10.05 -12.89
CA ALA A 223 -5.35 -9.08 -12.96
C ALA A 223 -4.87 -7.62 -12.96
N LEU A 224 -5.56 -6.78 -13.72
CA LEU A 224 -5.70 -5.34 -13.48
C LEU A 224 -7.13 -5.06 -13.00
N PHE A 225 -7.31 -4.19 -12.04
CA PHE A 225 -8.63 -3.74 -11.64
C PHE A 225 -8.60 -2.29 -11.15
N GLY A 226 -9.74 -1.62 -11.20
CA GLY A 226 -9.77 -0.22 -10.82
C GLY A 226 -11.15 0.41 -10.82
N GLY A 227 -11.19 1.67 -10.42
CA GLY A 227 -12.39 2.50 -10.34
C GLY A 227 -12.12 3.87 -9.74
N ALA A 228 -13.14 4.69 -9.59
CA ALA A 228 -13.04 6.03 -9.03
C ALA A 228 -12.87 6.05 -7.50
N SER A 229 -13.45 5.08 -6.79
CA SER A 229 -13.42 5.03 -5.33
C SER A 229 -12.31 4.12 -4.81
N CYS A 230 -11.35 4.68 -4.07
CA CYS A 230 -10.30 3.88 -3.43
C CYS A 230 -10.87 2.83 -2.47
N VAL A 231 -11.93 3.16 -1.74
CA VAL A 231 -12.60 2.24 -0.81
C VAL A 231 -13.21 1.06 -1.56
N ALA A 232 -13.92 1.32 -2.66
CA ALA A 232 -14.53 0.29 -3.50
C ALA A 232 -13.47 -0.61 -4.18
N VAL A 233 -12.35 -0.02 -4.60
CA VAL A 233 -11.20 -0.76 -5.15
C VAL A 233 -10.58 -1.68 -4.09
N ASP A 234 -10.41 -1.20 -2.84
CA ASP A 234 -9.89 -2.02 -1.75
C ASP A 234 -10.90 -3.11 -1.31
N THR A 235 -12.21 -2.86 -1.44
CA THR A 235 -13.25 -3.90 -1.24
C THR A 235 -13.10 -5.03 -2.26
N LEU A 236 -12.92 -4.70 -3.55
CA LEU A 236 -12.65 -5.73 -4.57
C LEU A 236 -11.34 -6.47 -4.30
N ALA A 237 -10.28 -5.77 -3.85
CA ALA A 237 -9.00 -6.40 -3.49
C ALA A 237 -9.16 -7.41 -2.36
N LEU A 238 -10.01 -7.11 -1.35
CA LEU A 238 -10.33 -8.01 -0.26
C LEU A 238 -11.00 -9.28 -0.77
N GLU A 239 -12.01 -9.15 -1.60
CA GLU A 239 -12.73 -10.27 -2.21
C GLU A 239 -11.83 -11.10 -3.13
N LEU A 240 -11.01 -10.44 -3.97
CA LEU A 240 -10.09 -11.11 -4.89
C LEU A 240 -9.03 -11.93 -4.15
N THR A 241 -8.49 -11.41 -3.05
CA THR A 241 -7.48 -12.12 -2.26
C THR A 241 -8.07 -13.15 -1.30
N GLY A 242 -9.38 -13.08 -1.01
CA GLY A 242 -10.04 -13.94 -0.01
C GLY A 242 -9.56 -13.69 1.42
N LEU A 243 -8.92 -12.54 1.67
CA LEU A 243 -8.49 -12.18 3.02
C LEU A 243 -9.70 -11.84 3.90
N PRO A 244 -9.78 -12.33 5.14
CA PRO A 244 -10.86 -11.96 6.04
C PRO A 244 -10.76 -10.49 6.43
N LEU A 245 -11.91 -9.80 6.50
CA LEU A 245 -12.01 -8.38 6.82
C LEU A 245 -11.27 -8.01 8.10
N GLU A 246 -11.31 -8.88 9.11
CA GLU A 246 -10.68 -8.68 10.43
C GLU A 246 -9.16 -8.54 10.34
N ARG A 247 -8.56 -8.88 9.21
CA ARG A 247 -7.13 -8.73 8.96
C ARG A 247 -6.77 -7.44 8.23
N VAL A 248 -7.74 -6.74 7.63
CA VAL A 248 -7.50 -5.58 6.77
C VAL A 248 -8.03 -4.30 7.42
N TRP A 249 -7.18 -3.66 8.21
CA TRP A 249 -7.54 -2.50 9.03
C TRP A 249 -8.11 -1.31 8.26
N PRO A 250 -7.59 -0.92 7.07
CA PRO A 250 -8.21 0.15 6.30
C PRO A 250 -9.65 -0.17 5.92
N GLN A 251 -9.97 -1.42 5.60
CA GLN A 251 -11.31 -1.82 5.19
C GLN A 251 -12.28 -1.91 6.38
N GLN A 252 -11.80 -2.40 7.54
CA GLN A 252 -12.57 -2.30 8.78
C GLN A 252 -12.93 -0.84 9.10
N MET A 253 -11.96 0.07 8.96
CA MET A 253 -12.17 1.48 9.21
C MET A 253 -13.15 2.09 8.19
N ALA A 254 -13.09 1.70 6.92
CA ALA A 254 -14.05 2.14 5.92
C ALA A 254 -15.49 1.75 6.31
N GLN A 255 -15.70 0.53 6.84
CA GLN A 255 -17.00 0.09 7.35
C GLN A 255 -17.42 0.87 8.61
N GLN A 256 -16.52 1.08 9.56
CA GLN A 256 -16.81 1.87 10.77
C GLN A 256 -17.20 3.32 10.45
N MET A 257 -16.59 3.90 9.41
CA MET A 257 -16.90 5.25 8.91
C MET A 257 -18.10 5.25 7.95
N ALA A 258 -18.69 4.09 7.66
CA ALA A 258 -19.78 3.92 6.68
C ALA A 258 -19.48 4.55 5.32
N LEU A 259 -18.22 4.40 4.83
CA LEU A 259 -17.82 4.99 3.56
C LEU A 259 -18.44 4.25 2.38
N PRO A 260 -18.89 4.98 1.32
CA PRO A 260 -19.48 4.36 0.14
C PRO A 260 -18.53 3.38 -0.54
N GLY A 261 -19.01 2.18 -0.86
CA GLY A 261 -18.22 1.12 -1.49
C GLY A 261 -17.45 0.23 -0.52
N CYS A 262 -17.67 0.33 0.79
CA CYS A 262 -17.02 -0.50 1.81
C CYS A 262 -17.54 -1.94 1.92
N ALA A 263 -18.61 -2.28 1.20
CA ALA A 263 -19.19 -3.61 1.12
C ALA A 263 -19.33 -4.06 -0.34
N PHE A 264 -19.19 -5.36 -0.61
CA PHE A 264 -19.16 -5.89 -1.98
C PHE A 264 -20.47 -5.72 -2.74
N ASP A 265 -21.60 -5.80 -2.05
CA ASP A 265 -22.95 -5.57 -2.60
C ASP A 265 -23.18 -4.12 -3.05
N GLN A 266 -22.32 -3.19 -2.66
CA GLN A 266 -22.35 -1.79 -3.11
C GLN A 266 -21.57 -1.58 -4.42
N LEU A 267 -20.90 -2.62 -4.95
CA LEU A 267 -20.10 -2.56 -6.15
C LEU A 267 -20.90 -2.96 -7.39
N GLU A 268 -20.64 -2.29 -8.49
CA GLU A 268 -21.03 -2.70 -9.85
C GLU A 268 -19.78 -3.25 -10.54
N LEU A 269 -19.58 -4.58 -10.44
CA LEU A 269 -18.43 -5.23 -11.05
C LEU A 269 -18.63 -5.37 -12.56
N ARG A 270 -17.62 -4.96 -13.33
CA ARG A 270 -17.55 -5.03 -14.79
C ARG A 270 -16.32 -5.82 -15.24
N GLY A 271 -16.35 -6.34 -16.45
CA GLY A 271 -15.26 -7.11 -17.03
C GLY A 271 -15.31 -8.59 -16.65
N ASP A 272 -14.19 -9.13 -16.18
CA ASP A 272 -14.07 -10.54 -15.83
C ASP A 272 -14.59 -10.84 -14.42
N THR A 273 -14.84 -12.13 -14.11
CA THR A 273 -15.41 -12.52 -12.81
C THR A 273 -14.35 -12.82 -11.75
N LEU A 274 -14.74 -12.69 -10.49
CA LEU A 274 -13.86 -13.01 -9.35
C LEU A 274 -13.45 -14.50 -9.37
N GLU A 275 -14.36 -15.40 -9.75
CA GLU A 275 -14.10 -16.84 -9.77
C GLU A 275 -12.98 -17.22 -10.74
N GLN A 276 -12.83 -16.48 -11.82
CA GLN A 276 -11.78 -16.70 -12.84
C GLN A 276 -10.40 -16.23 -12.36
N LEU A 277 -10.35 -15.19 -11.52
CA LEU A 277 -9.11 -14.48 -11.19
C LEU A 277 -8.69 -14.62 -9.72
N ARG A 278 -9.56 -15.13 -8.85
CA ARG A 278 -9.23 -15.38 -7.45
C ARG A 278 -8.16 -16.47 -7.35
N PRO A 279 -6.97 -16.17 -6.78
CA PRO A 279 -5.97 -17.19 -6.57
C PRO A 279 -6.48 -18.27 -5.60
N GLN A 280 -6.14 -19.53 -5.85
CA GLN A 280 -6.54 -20.64 -4.98
C GLN A 280 -6.11 -20.45 -3.53
N HIS A 281 -4.92 -19.90 -3.35
CA HIS A 281 -4.36 -19.55 -2.04
C HIS A 281 -3.66 -18.21 -2.15
N PHE A 282 -4.04 -17.28 -1.29
CA PHE A 282 -3.32 -16.03 -1.09
C PHE A 282 -2.90 -15.97 0.37
N ARG A 283 -1.59 -16.07 0.64
CA ARG A 283 -1.06 -16.13 1.99
C ARG A 283 -1.11 -14.76 2.67
N PRO A 284 -1.86 -14.59 3.76
CA PRO A 284 -1.87 -13.35 4.50
C PRO A 284 -0.51 -13.05 5.15
N ALA A 285 -0.28 -11.79 5.52
CA ALA A 285 0.78 -11.46 6.47
C ALA A 285 0.52 -12.14 7.82
N LYS A 286 1.57 -12.43 8.59
CA LYS A 286 1.41 -13.02 9.93
C LYS A 286 0.56 -12.12 10.81
N GLN A 287 -0.42 -12.71 11.50
CA GLN A 287 -1.29 -11.97 12.40
C GLN A 287 -0.47 -11.29 13.51
N THR A 288 -0.74 -10.02 13.76
CA THR A 288 0.04 -9.20 14.70
C THR A 288 -0.64 -8.98 16.05
N ASP A 289 -1.94 -9.30 16.17
CA ASP A 289 -2.71 -9.24 17.41
C ASP A 289 -3.94 -10.12 17.36
N VAL A 290 -4.44 -10.49 18.54
CA VAL A 290 -5.74 -11.16 18.73
C VAL A 290 -6.54 -10.36 19.74
N ASN A 291 -7.75 -10.01 19.37
CA ASN A 291 -8.69 -9.37 20.28
C ASN A 291 -9.61 -10.45 20.86
N PHE A 292 -9.30 -10.92 22.09
CA PHE A 292 -10.13 -11.90 22.83
C PHE A 292 -11.30 -11.25 23.57
N GLY A 293 -11.67 -10.00 23.29
CA GLY A 293 -12.68 -9.29 24.07
C GLY A 293 -12.26 -8.96 25.53
N LEU A 294 -10.98 -9.11 25.85
CA LEU A 294 -10.46 -8.89 27.19
C LEU A 294 -10.57 -7.42 27.61
N PRO A 295 -10.96 -7.14 28.87
CA PRO A 295 -10.93 -5.79 29.45
C PRO A 295 -9.55 -5.16 29.33
N ALA A 296 -9.49 -3.84 29.15
CA ALA A 296 -8.25 -3.08 28.94
C ALA A 296 -7.18 -3.31 30.02
N LEU A 297 -7.61 -3.50 31.27
CA LEU A 297 -6.77 -3.82 32.43
C LEU A 297 -5.98 -5.13 32.30
N LEU A 298 -6.58 -6.15 31.67
CA LEU A 298 -5.95 -7.45 31.44
C LEU A 298 -5.11 -7.49 30.15
N ARG A 299 -5.40 -6.62 29.19
CA ARG A 299 -4.61 -6.53 27.94
C ARG A 299 -3.18 -6.08 28.17
N ARG A 300 -2.96 -5.17 29.13
CA ARG A 300 -1.65 -4.57 29.39
C ARG A 300 -0.60 -5.59 29.87
N PRO A 301 -0.85 -6.41 30.88
CA PRO A 301 0.11 -7.43 31.33
C PRO A 301 0.24 -8.59 30.33
N LEU A 302 -0.82 -8.91 29.56
CA LEU A 302 -0.80 -9.99 28.56
C LEU A 302 -0.36 -9.55 27.16
N ARG A 303 -0.01 -8.29 26.99
CA ARG A 303 0.35 -7.70 25.69
C ARG A 303 1.41 -8.52 24.94
N GLU A 304 2.43 -8.99 25.63
CA GLU A 304 3.50 -9.77 24.99
C GLU A 304 3.02 -11.14 24.48
N ALA A 305 2.10 -11.77 25.18
CA ALA A 305 1.54 -13.05 24.79
C ALA A 305 0.47 -12.91 23.68
N LEU A 306 -0.26 -11.78 23.66
CA LEU A 306 -1.40 -11.52 22.77
C LEU A 306 -1.02 -10.83 21.45
N THR A 307 0.18 -10.25 21.33
CA THR A 307 0.56 -9.48 20.15
C THR A 307 1.86 -9.99 19.54
N ALA A 308 2.02 -9.75 18.25
CA ALA A 308 3.29 -9.99 17.57
C ALA A 308 4.27 -8.83 17.77
N ARG A 309 5.55 -9.11 17.55
CA ARG A 309 6.65 -8.15 17.64
C ARG A 309 7.64 -8.38 16.51
N PRO A 310 8.38 -7.34 16.08
CA PRO A 310 9.49 -7.54 15.18
C PRO A 310 10.59 -8.36 15.88
N GLU A 311 11.22 -9.24 15.11
CA GLU A 311 12.35 -10.07 15.55
C GLU A 311 13.44 -10.04 14.48
N ILE A 312 14.69 -9.85 14.91
CA ILE A 312 15.82 -9.72 14.01
C ILE A 312 16.44 -11.10 13.80
N ASP A 313 16.58 -11.48 12.54
CA ASP A 313 17.41 -12.61 12.13
C ASP A 313 18.85 -12.12 11.98
N HIS A 314 19.66 -12.40 12.98
CA HIS A 314 21.06 -11.97 13.02
C HIS A 314 21.94 -12.64 11.99
N GLN A 315 21.52 -13.77 11.41
CA GLN A 315 22.26 -14.44 10.33
C GLN A 315 22.14 -13.68 9.01
N HIS A 316 20.98 -13.07 8.76
CA HIS A 316 20.70 -12.26 7.56
C HIS A 316 20.95 -10.76 7.77
N CYS A 317 21.17 -10.33 9.01
CA CYS A 317 21.35 -8.91 9.34
C CYS A 317 22.77 -8.42 9.01
N VAL A 318 22.89 -7.55 8.02
CA VAL A 318 24.17 -6.93 7.62
C VAL A 318 24.52 -5.67 8.42
N ARG A 319 23.76 -5.33 9.46
CA ARG A 319 23.96 -4.17 10.37
C ARG A 319 24.02 -2.82 9.66
N CYS A 320 23.25 -2.62 8.59
CA CYS A 320 23.23 -1.37 7.81
C CYS A 320 22.65 -0.17 8.55
N GLY A 321 22.04 -0.33 9.72
CA GLY A 321 21.52 0.75 10.58
C GLY A 321 20.20 1.39 10.13
N LEU A 322 19.64 1.04 8.96
CA LEU A 322 18.40 1.66 8.45
C LEU A 322 17.21 1.53 9.41
N CYS A 323 17.05 0.38 10.05
CA CYS A 323 15.98 0.15 11.01
C CYS A 323 16.13 1.02 12.27
N ILE A 324 17.36 1.37 12.66
CA ILE A 324 17.66 2.25 13.81
C ILE A 324 17.30 3.69 13.45
N THR A 325 17.85 4.18 12.32
CA THR A 325 17.64 5.57 11.85
C THR A 325 16.16 5.92 11.63
N HIS A 326 15.34 4.91 11.34
CA HIS A 326 13.92 5.10 11.01
C HIS A 326 12.98 4.52 12.07
N CYS A 327 13.47 4.18 13.25
CA CYS A 327 12.61 3.70 14.33
C CYS A 327 11.84 4.88 14.95
N PRO A 328 10.48 4.94 14.87
CA PRO A 328 9.72 6.09 15.38
C PRO A 328 9.97 6.39 16.87
N PRO A 329 9.98 5.37 17.78
CA PRO A 329 10.22 5.59 19.21
C PRO A 329 11.68 5.41 19.62
N ASP A 330 12.65 5.40 18.69
CA ASP A 330 14.08 5.13 18.94
C ASP A 330 14.31 3.86 19.77
N ALA A 331 13.51 2.82 19.52
CA ALA A 331 13.55 1.55 20.25
C ALA A 331 14.63 0.58 19.76
N MET A 332 15.50 0.98 18.85
CA MET A 332 16.53 0.12 18.28
C MET A 332 17.91 0.72 18.43
N GLN A 333 18.88 -0.13 18.75
CA GLN A 333 20.27 0.28 18.90
C GLN A 333 21.20 -0.75 18.26
N LEU A 334 22.40 -0.31 17.90
CA LEU A 334 23.50 -1.17 17.43
C LEU A 334 24.60 -1.15 18.47
N ASP A 335 24.84 -2.31 19.06
CA ASP A 335 26.02 -2.59 19.85
C ASP A 335 26.83 -3.65 19.09
N GLN A 336 27.02 -4.83 19.61
CA GLN A 336 27.58 -5.96 18.84
C GLN A 336 26.62 -6.45 17.76
N GLN A 337 25.34 -6.38 18.04
CA GLN A 337 24.24 -6.71 17.14
C GLN A 337 23.15 -5.62 17.22
N VAL A 338 22.23 -5.63 16.25
CA VAL A 338 21.05 -4.75 16.32
C VAL A 338 20.08 -5.32 17.34
N GLU A 339 19.70 -4.53 18.33
CA GLU A 339 18.80 -4.91 19.41
C GLU A 339 17.54 -4.06 19.42
N ILE A 340 16.43 -4.63 19.92
CA ILE A 340 15.15 -3.95 20.04
C ILE A 340 14.78 -3.82 21.52
N ASN A 341 14.70 -2.57 22.01
CA ASN A 341 14.17 -2.30 23.34
C ASN A 341 12.65 -2.54 23.33
N ARG A 342 12.23 -3.61 23.99
CA ARG A 342 10.83 -4.08 24.00
C ARG A 342 9.89 -3.17 24.77
N SER A 343 10.40 -2.42 25.74
CA SER A 343 9.59 -1.48 26.54
C SER A 343 9.22 -0.23 25.75
N THR A 344 10.09 0.23 24.87
CA THR A 344 9.91 1.42 24.03
C THR A 344 9.23 1.10 22.70
N CYS A 345 9.40 -0.14 22.18
CA CYS A 345 8.87 -0.56 20.88
C CYS A 345 7.33 -0.48 20.81
N ILE A 346 6.81 0.35 19.89
CA ILE A 346 5.37 0.50 19.61
C ILE A 346 4.82 -0.55 18.65
N ARG A 347 5.66 -1.46 18.13
CA ARG A 347 5.27 -2.56 17.21
C ARG A 347 4.63 -2.07 15.91
N CYS A 348 5.09 -0.95 15.38
CA CYS A 348 4.65 -0.40 14.09
C CYS A 348 5.17 -1.17 12.89
N PHE A 349 6.15 -2.05 13.07
CA PHE A 349 6.82 -2.83 12.02
C PHE A 349 7.52 -2.01 10.93
N CYS A 350 7.71 -0.69 11.11
CA CYS A 350 8.49 0.12 10.17
C CYS A 350 9.88 -0.45 9.91
N CYS A 351 10.53 -0.99 10.95
CA CYS A 351 11.85 -1.64 10.82
C CYS A 351 11.82 -2.86 9.88
N GLN A 352 10.74 -3.64 9.89
CA GLN A 352 10.56 -4.78 8.98
C GLN A 352 10.30 -4.30 7.55
N GLU A 353 9.42 -3.32 7.37
CA GLU A 353 9.11 -2.75 6.05
C GLU A 353 10.36 -2.18 5.37
N LEU A 354 11.21 -1.53 6.18
CA LEU A 354 12.39 -0.82 5.73
C LEU A 354 13.64 -1.71 5.56
N CYS A 355 13.61 -2.96 6.00
CA CYS A 355 14.79 -3.85 5.92
C CYS A 355 15.00 -4.34 4.47
N PRO A 356 16.06 -3.88 3.75
CA PRO A 356 16.27 -4.28 2.36
C PRO A 356 16.73 -5.73 2.22
N TYR A 357 17.17 -6.33 3.32
CA TYR A 357 17.67 -7.72 3.38
C TYR A 357 16.62 -8.70 3.91
N GLY A 358 15.41 -8.21 4.29
CA GLY A 358 14.38 -9.05 4.88
C GLY A 358 14.75 -9.66 6.23
N ALA A 359 15.80 -9.15 6.88
CA ALA A 359 16.35 -9.69 8.13
C ALA A 359 15.48 -9.40 9.37
N ILE A 360 14.32 -8.77 9.23
CA ILE A 360 13.39 -8.52 10.34
C ILE A 360 12.08 -9.20 10.04
N GLY A 361 11.79 -10.23 10.82
CA GLY A 361 10.57 -11.01 10.76
C GLY A 361 9.56 -10.60 11.83
N THR A 362 8.47 -11.37 11.88
CA THR A 362 7.42 -11.23 12.87
C THR A 362 7.38 -12.44 13.78
N ARG A 363 7.58 -12.23 15.09
CA ARG A 363 7.40 -13.26 16.13
C ARG A 363 6.08 -13.02 16.83
N GLN A 364 5.20 -14.02 16.77
CA GLN A 364 3.93 -14.01 17.49
C GLN A 364 4.14 -14.35 18.98
N GLY A 365 3.39 -13.69 19.86
CA GLY A 365 3.31 -14.05 21.27
C GLY A 365 2.65 -15.42 21.45
N SER A 366 2.86 -16.05 22.62
CA SER A 366 2.44 -17.43 22.85
C SER A 366 0.93 -17.66 22.70
N LEU A 367 0.10 -16.80 23.26
CA LEU A 367 -1.36 -16.88 23.15
C LEU A 367 -1.86 -16.55 21.74
N LEU A 368 -1.23 -15.60 21.07
CA LEU A 368 -1.53 -15.28 19.67
C LEU A 368 -1.22 -16.50 18.78
N ARG A 369 -0.06 -17.13 18.96
CA ARG A 369 0.34 -18.33 18.23
C ARG A 369 -0.63 -19.49 18.44
N LEU A 370 -1.06 -19.72 19.69
CA LEU A 370 -2.04 -20.74 20.00
C LEU A 370 -3.39 -20.48 19.32
N ALA A 371 -3.86 -19.23 19.36
CA ALA A 371 -5.11 -18.84 18.69
C ALA A 371 -5.04 -19.01 17.17
N THR A 372 -3.90 -18.70 16.55
CA THR A 372 -3.68 -18.88 15.11
C THR A 372 -3.69 -20.36 14.72
N LEU A 373 -3.08 -21.23 15.56
CA LEU A 373 -3.09 -22.68 15.36
C LEU A 373 -4.49 -23.28 15.48
N LEU A 374 -5.29 -22.83 16.48
CA LEU A 374 -6.67 -23.30 16.69
C LEU A 374 -7.62 -22.89 15.55
N ARG A 375 -7.31 -21.84 14.81
CA ARG A 375 -8.07 -21.40 13.63
C ARG A 375 -7.64 -22.09 12.34
N GLY A 376 -6.68 -23.02 12.37
CA GLY A 376 -6.18 -23.73 11.19
C GLY A 376 -5.34 -22.89 10.24
N GLU A 377 -4.92 -21.72 10.66
CA GLU A 377 -4.10 -20.79 9.90
C GLU A 377 -2.62 -21.15 10.07
N ARG A 378 -2.04 -21.89 9.10
CA ARG A 378 -0.60 -22.23 9.08
C ARG A 378 0.19 -21.25 8.22
#